data_d2a8c76ac093db086939b1d0ca7c7b27
#
_entry.id   d2a8c76ac093db086939b1d0ca7c7b27
#
_cell.length_a   1.000
_cell.length_b   1.000
_cell.length_c   1.000
_cell.angle_alpha   90.00
_cell.angle_beta   90.00
_cell.angle_gamma   90.00
#
_symmetry.space_group_name_H-M   'P 1'
#
loop_
_entity.id
_entity.type
_entity.pdbx_description
1 polymer ?
#
loop_
_entity_poly.entity_id
_entity_poly.type
_entity_poly.pdbx_seq_one_letter_code
_entity_poly.pdbx_strand_id
1 'polypeptide(L)'
;MPEKKPFITLEQAQEIIADVPTPFHLYDEKGIRANARLVNKAFAWNKGFKEYFAVKATPNPYLLRILKEEGCGVDCSSYTELLLSEACGFSGSDIMFSSNETPVQDMKKAYDLGAYINLDDLTHVDFLKNVAGIPETICCRFNPGGTFDLGNGIMDNPGDSKYGMSEEQMTEAYTRLMALGAKNFGIHAFLASNTVTDDYYPELAGILFNLAVRLHQKTGAHIKFIRLSGGVGVAYKPEQRSNDILAIGEGVRKKFEEILVPAGMGDVAIFTEMGRFMLAPYGCLVATAIHEKHIYKEYIGLDACAANLMRPAMYGSYHHITVMGKENAPCDHKYDIVGGLCENNDKFAIDRMLPKIDIGDIVYIHDTGAHGSAMGYNYNGKLRSAEVLLKEDGSFKLIRRAETPKDYFATFDFSDKYSFSK
;
A
#
# COMPACT_ATOMS: atom_id res chain seq x y z
N MET A 1 -14.97 5.93 -20.19
CA MET A 1 -13.98 5.98 -19.10
C MET A 1 -14.75 6.18 -17.81
N PRO A 2 -14.46 5.51 -16.70
CA PRO A 2 -15.17 5.76 -15.47
C PRO A 2 -14.89 7.20 -15.02
N GLU A 3 -15.92 7.99 -14.92
CA GLU A 3 -15.87 9.34 -14.37
C GLU A 3 -15.46 9.26 -12.89
N LYS A 4 -14.46 10.04 -12.48
CA LYS A 4 -14.04 10.14 -11.08
C LYS A 4 -15.15 10.87 -10.31
N LYS A 5 -15.88 10.14 -9.46
CA LYS A 5 -16.95 10.69 -8.63
C LYS A 5 -16.67 10.48 -7.16
N PRO A 6 -16.94 11.47 -6.30
CA PRO A 6 -16.96 11.25 -4.86
C PRO A 6 -17.90 10.10 -4.48
N PHE A 7 -17.54 9.31 -3.48
CA PHE A 7 -18.42 8.26 -2.95
C PHE A 7 -19.34 8.77 -1.82
N ILE A 8 -19.29 10.07 -1.52
CA ILE A 8 -20.19 10.77 -0.62
C ILE A 8 -20.78 12.00 -1.32
N THR A 9 -21.96 12.45 -0.86
CA THR A 9 -22.55 13.72 -1.29
C THR A 9 -22.01 14.90 -0.50
N LEU A 10 -22.30 16.13 -0.95
CA LEU A 10 -21.95 17.35 -0.23
C LEU A 10 -22.58 17.36 1.17
N GLU A 11 -23.86 16.96 1.30
CA GLU A 11 -24.57 16.91 2.56
C GLU A 11 -23.92 15.92 3.54
N GLN A 12 -23.52 14.74 3.06
CA GLN A 12 -22.78 13.77 3.88
C GLN A 12 -21.40 14.32 4.32
N ALA A 13 -20.70 15.02 3.43
CA ALA A 13 -19.44 15.67 3.80
C ALA A 13 -19.66 16.72 4.88
N GLN A 14 -20.68 17.54 4.77
CA GLN A 14 -21.03 18.56 5.78
C GLN A 14 -21.44 17.94 7.11
N GLU A 15 -22.18 16.83 7.10
CA GLU A 15 -22.52 16.08 8.32
C GLU A 15 -21.25 15.56 9.03
N ILE A 16 -20.32 14.96 8.30
CA ILE A 16 -19.07 14.50 8.88
C ILE A 16 -18.25 15.68 9.42
N ILE A 17 -18.18 16.80 8.69
CA ILE A 17 -17.42 18.00 9.08
C ILE A 17 -17.95 18.61 10.38
N ALA A 18 -19.25 18.51 10.64
CA ALA A 18 -19.83 19.01 11.88
C ALA A 18 -19.27 18.32 13.13
N ASP A 19 -18.90 17.04 13.02
CA ASP A 19 -18.33 16.25 14.11
C ASP A 19 -16.79 16.16 14.03
N VAL A 20 -16.24 16.10 12.82
CA VAL A 20 -14.81 15.93 12.55
C VAL A 20 -14.36 17.04 11.58
N PRO A 21 -13.77 18.13 12.08
CA PRO A 21 -13.30 19.21 11.21
C PRO A 21 -12.27 18.74 10.16
N THR A 22 -12.28 19.40 9.00
CA THR A 22 -11.25 19.20 7.96
C THR A 22 -9.86 19.66 8.45
N PRO A 23 -8.76 19.12 7.89
CA PRO A 23 -8.76 18.01 6.92
C PRO A 23 -8.90 16.65 7.60
N PHE A 24 -9.50 15.69 6.90
CA PHE A 24 -9.52 14.29 7.33
C PHE A 24 -9.45 13.33 6.14
N HIS A 25 -8.93 12.12 6.37
CA HIS A 25 -9.07 11.02 5.42
C HIS A 25 -10.38 10.28 5.66
N LEU A 26 -11.08 9.96 4.58
CA LEU A 26 -12.33 9.19 4.62
C LEU A 26 -12.17 7.91 3.81
N TYR A 27 -12.64 6.79 4.35
CA TYR A 27 -12.59 5.48 3.72
C TYR A 27 -13.99 4.91 3.52
N ASP A 28 -14.22 4.26 2.37
CA ASP A 28 -15.49 3.59 2.01
C ASP A 28 -15.42 2.10 2.33
N GLU A 29 -16.04 1.66 3.44
CA GLU A 29 -16.08 0.26 3.84
C GLU A 29 -16.67 -0.64 2.76
N LYS A 30 -17.79 -0.22 2.16
CA LYS A 30 -18.49 -0.99 1.13
C LYS A 30 -17.61 -1.24 -0.09
N GLY A 31 -16.91 -0.20 -0.56
CA GLY A 31 -15.98 -0.30 -1.69
C GLY A 31 -14.79 -1.20 -1.36
N ILE A 32 -14.21 -1.08 -0.16
CA ILE A 32 -13.09 -1.91 0.30
C ILE A 32 -13.48 -3.39 0.32
N ARG A 33 -14.63 -3.74 0.92
CA ARG A 33 -15.12 -5.12 0.97
C ARG A 33 -15.41 -5.68 -0.42
N ALA A 34 -16.08 -4.91 -1.27
CA ALA A 34 -16.37 -5.32 -2.64
C ALA A 34 -15.11 -5.61 -3.44
N ASN A 35 -14.06 -4.78 -3.28
CA ASN A 35 -12.79 -4.98 -3.96
C ASN A 35 -12.03 -6.21 -3.44
N ALA A 36 -11.99 -6.43 -2.13
CA ALA A 36 -11.38 -7.62 -1.55
C ALA A 36 -12.04 -8.92 -2.07
N ARG A 37 -13.38 -8.94 -2.13
CA ARG A 37 -14.14 -10.05 -2.73
C ARG A 37 -13.84 -10.24 -4.22
N LEU A 38 -13.66 -9.14 -4.96
CA LEU A 38 -13.33 -9.19 -6.39
C LEU A 38 -11.93 -9.78 -6.62
N VAL A 39 -10.94 -9.39 -5.79
CA VAL A 39 -9.58 -9.97 -5.84
C VAL A 39 -9.62 -11.47 -5.53
N ASN A 40 -10.30 -11.87 -4.45
CA ASN A 40 -10.47 -13.29 -4.13
C ASN A 40 -11.13 -14.07 -5.27
N LYS A 41 -12.14 -13.49 -5.93
CA LYS A 41 -12.81 -14.09 -7.10
C LYS A 41 -11.84 -14.26 -8.29
N ALA A 42 -10.99 -13.26 -8.55
CA ALA A 42 -10.05 -13.28 -9.67
C ALA A 42 -9.05 -14.45 -9.61
N PHE A 43 -8.69 -14.86 -8.40
CA PHE A 43 -7.72 -15.93 -8.15
C PHE A 43 -8.34 -17.22 -7.56
N ALA A 44 -9.67 -17.34 -7.52
CA ALA A 44 -10.38 -18.49 -6.97
C ALA A 44 -10.06 -19.84 -7.67
N TRP A 45 -9.45 -19.81 -8.85
CA TRP A 45 -8.95 -20.97 -9.57
C TRP A 45 -7.77 -21.65 -8.85
N ASN A 46 -6.98 -20.92 -8.03
CA ASN A 46 -5.91 -21.46 -7.21
C ASN A 46 -6.42 -21.68 -5.77
N LYS A 47 -6.52 -22.94 -5.35
CA LYS A 47 -7.09 -23.33 -4.05
C LYS A 47 -6.31 -22.78 -2.86
N GLY A 48 -5.03 -22.48 -3.05
CA GLY A 48 -4.15 -21.93 -2.02
C GLY A 48 -4.08 -20.40 -2.02
N PHE A 49 -4.80 -19.73 -2.91
CA PHE A 49 -4.71 -18.27 -3.07
C PHE A 49 -4.99 -17.53 -1.77
N LYS A 50 -4.18 -16.49 -1.52
CA LYS A 50 -4.42 -15.53 -0.45
C LYS A 50 -3.86 -14.15 -0.81
N GLU A 51 -4.67 -13.13 -0.60
CA GLU A 51 -4.20 -11.73 -0.58
C GLU A 51 -3.65 -11.40 0.79
N TYR A 52 -2.44 -10.89 0.86
CA TYR A 52 -1.81 -10.34 2.07
C TYR A 52 -1.72 -8.82 1.94
N PHE A 53 -2.62 -8.12 2.56
CA PHE A 53 -2.65 -6.66 2.47
C PHE A 53 -1.36 -6.03 3.00
N ALA A 54 -0.68 -5.22 2.19
CA ALA A 54 0.52 -4.50 2.60
C ALA A 54 0.17 -3.43 3.64
N VAL A 55 0.48 -3.70 4.93
CA VAL A 55 0.10 -2.86 6.08
C VAL A 55 0.59 -1.41 5.92
N LYS A 56 1.79 -1.23 5.37
CA LYS A 56 2.38 0.10 5.09
C LYS A 56 1.50 1.01 4.24
N ALA A 57 0.58 0.44 3.45
CA ALA A 57 -0.29 1.24 2.60
C ALA A 57 -1.32 2.02 3.42
N THR A 58 -1.87 1.41 4.49
CA THR A 58 -2.84 2.06 5.37
C THR A 58 -2.91 1.33 6.72
N PRO A 59 -1.99 1.63 7.67
CA PRO A 59 -1.87 0.93 8.95
C PRO A 59 -2.94 1.39 9.95
N ASN A 60 -4.19 1.03 9.70
CA ASN A 60 -5.33 1.34 10.58
C ASN A 60 -6.03 0.06 11.04
N PRO A 61 -6.24 -0.14 12.36
CA PRO A 61 -6.80 -1.39 12.90
C PRO A 61 -8.22 -1.69 12.41
N TYR A 62 -9.03 -0.69 12.11
CA TYR A 62 -10.37 -0.90 11.56
C TYR A 62 -10.31 -1.46 10.14
N LEU A 63 -9.45 -0.90 9.30
CA LEU A 63 -9.30 -1.33 7.92
C LEU A 63 -8.66 -2.72 7.83
N LEU A 64 -7.68 -3.02 8.69
CA LEU A 64 -7.07 -4.35 8.76
C LEU A 64 -8.09 -5.42 9.17
N ARG A 65 -8.99 -5.11 10.12
CA ARG A 65 -10.07 -6.04 10.52
C ARG A 65 -11.08 -6.27 9.42
N ILE A 66 -11.48 -5.22 8.69
CA ILE A 66 -12.36 -5.37 7.51
C ILE A 66 -11.75 -6.33 6.50
N LEU A 67 -10.47 -6.14 6.16
CA LEU A 67 -9.77 -7.02 5.22
C LEU A 67 -9.62 -8.46 5.75
N LYS A 68 -9.39 -8.62 7.06
CA LYS A 68 -9.38 -9.93 7.71
C LYS A 68 -10.71 -10.66 7.57
N GLU A 69 -11.82 -9.97 7.80
CA GLU A 69 -13.17 -10.51 7.63
C GLU A 69 -13.45 -10.96 6.18
N GLU A 70 -12.81 -10.33 5.20
CA GLU A 70 -12.86 -10.72 3.79
C GLU A 70 -11.80 -11.80 3.42
N GLY A 71 -11.11 -12.39 4.41
CA GLY A 71 -10.18 -13.50 4.21
C GLY A 71 -8.75 -13.11 3.87
N CYS A 72 -8.41 -11.82 3.87
CA CYS A 72 -7.04 -11.37 3.64
C CYS A 72 -6.12 -11.65 4.84
N GLY A 73 -4.85 -11.95 4.54
CA GLY A 73 -3.74 -11.83 5.47
C GLY A 73 -3.15 -10.42 5.47
N VAL A 74 -1.99 -10.27 6.09
CA VAL A 74 -1.23 -9.01 6.14
C VAL A 74 0.23 -9.25 5.77
N ASP A 75 0.83 -8.29 5.04
CA ASP A 75 2.27 -8.20 4.81
C ASP A 75 2.84 -7.06 5.63
N CYS A 76 3.70 -7.39 6.60
CA CYS A 76 4.32 -6.48 7.54
C CYS A 76 5.80 -6.27 7.17
N SER A 77 6.31 -5.06 7.37
CA SER A 77 7.70 -4.70 7.08
C SER A 77 8.46 -4.13 8.29
N SER A 78 7.83 -4.09 9.47
CA SER A 78 8.45 -3.58 10.70
C SER A 78 7.85 -4.19 11.96
N TYR A 79 8.58 -4.03 13.08
CA TYR A 79 8.12 -4.43 14.41
C TYR A 79 6.74 -3.84 14.76
N THR A 80 6.56 -2.55 14.49
CA THR A 80 5.30 -1.85 14.80
C THR A 80 4.12 -2.37 13.97
N GLU A 81 4.35 -2.71 12.69
CA GLU A 81 3.32 -3.34 11.86
C GLU A 81 2.96 -4.74 12.34
N LEU A 82 3.94 -5.51 12.82
CA LEU A 82 3.71 -6.82 13.45
C LEU A 82 2.84 -6.70 14.71
N LEU A 83 3.15 -5.73 15.59
CA LEU A 83 2.36 -5.47 16.80
C LEU A 83 0.92 -5.04 16.47
N LEU A 84 0.76 -4.17 15.47
CA LEU A 84 -0.56 -3.73 15.01
C LEU A 84 -1.38 -4.91 14.47
N SER A 85 -0.75 -5.76 13.67
CA SER A 85 -1.38 -6.94 13.08
C SER A 85 -1.78 -7.96 14.14
N GLU A 86 -0.91 -8.23 15.11
CA GLU A 86 -1.22 -9.06 16.28
C GLU A 86 -2.42 -8.51 17.06
N ALA A 87 -2.45 -7.20 17.33
CA ALA A 87 -3.57 -6.53 18.00
C ALA A 87 -4.88 -6.61 17.20
N CYS A 88 -4.81 -6.77 15.87
CA CYS A 88 -5.95 -7.05 15.00
C CYS A 88 -6.32 -8.53 14.93
N GLY A 89 -5.59 -9.40 15.65
CA GLY A 89 -5.85 -10.83 15.74
C GLY A 89 -5.26 -11.66 14.60
N PHE A 90 -4.31 -11.15 13.84
CA PHE A 90 -3.53 -11.94 12.88
C PHE A 90 -2.44 -12.74 13.59
N SER A 91 -2.13 -13.93 13.11
CA SER A 91 -1.07 -14.79 13.64
C SER A 91 -0.65 -15.85 12.63
N GLY A 92 0.52 -16.44 12.82
CA GLY A 92 0.98 -17.56 12.01
C GLY A 92 1.02 -17.24 10.53
N SER A 93 0.50 -18.14 9.72
CA SER A 93 0.45 -18.01 8.26
C SER A 93 -0.47 -16.91 7.72
N ASP A 94 -1.18 -16.18 8.59
CA ASP A 94 -1.91 -14.98 8.19
C ASP A 94 -1.01 -13.75 8.07
N ILE A 95 0.23 -13.85 8.53
CA ILE A 95 1.23 -12.78 8.49
C ILE A 95 2.36 -13.17 7.55
N MET A 96 2.63 -12.32 6.57
CA MET A 96 3.90 -12.24 5.85
C MET A 96 4.78 -11.20 6.52
N PHE A 97 6.07 -11.45 6.57
CA PHE A 97 7.04 -10.47 7.04
C PHE A 97 8.10 -10.26 5.97
N SER A 98 8.07 -9.09 5.34
CA SER A 98 8.93 -8.68 4.23
C SER A 98 9.67 -7.41 4.61
N SER A 99 10.90 -7.58 5.08
CA SER A 99 11.81 -6.50 5.43
C SER A 99 13.12 -6.68 4.66
N ASN A 100 13.92 -5.62 4.52
CA ASN A 100 15.20 -5.69 3.83
C ASN A 100 16.37 -5.46 4.80
N GLU A 101 16.48 -4.30 5.41
CA GLU A 101 17.47 -3.99 6.45
C GLU A 101 16.86 -4.31 7.83
N THR A 102 16.76 -5.59 8.16
CA THR A 102 15.91 -6.08 9.25
C THR A 102 16.60 -6.02 10.61
N PRO A 103 16.07 -5.22 11.59
CA PRO A 103 16.56 -5.25 12.96
C PRO A 103 16.31 -6.60 13.66
N VAL A 104 17.12 -6.90 14.67
CA VAL A 104 17.00 -8.14 15.48
C VAL A 104 15.61 -8.30 16.07
N GLN A 105 15.04 -7.22 16.64
CA GLN A 105 13.72 -7.26 17.27
C GLN A 105 12.59 -7.58 16.30
N ASP A 106 12.68 -7.06 15.07
CA ASP A 106 11.67 -7.28 14.02
C ASP A 106 11.69 -8.74 13.57
N MET A 107 12.88 -9.26 13.28
CA MET A 107 13.08 -10.65 12.88
C MET A 107 12.58 -11.63 13.94
N LYS A 108 12.97 -11.37 15.23
CA LYS A 108 12.53 -12.18 16.35
C LYS A 108 11.02 -12.14 16.54
N LYS A 109 10.39 -10.95 16.46
CA LYS A 109 8.94 -10.82 16.60
C LYS A 109 8.19 -11.55 15.48
N ALA A 110 8.67 -11.46 14.24
CA ALA A 110 8.08 -12.18 13.11
C ALA A 110 8.13 -13.71 13.32
N TYR A 111 9.28 -14.21 13.80
CA TYR A 111 9.47 -15.61 14.13
C TYR A 111 8.55 -16.06 15.28
N ASP A 112 8.49 -15.30 16.38
CA ASP A 112 7.68 -15.60 17.55
C ASP A 112 6.18 -15.63 17.23
N LEU A 113 5.71 -14.82 16.27
CA LEU A 113 4.34 -14.83 15.74
C LEU A 113 4.05 -16.00 14.79
N GLY A 114 5.07 -16.76 14.37
CA GLY A 114 4.94 -17.82 13.38
C GLY A 114 4.67 -17.30 11.97
N ALA A 115 5.02 -16.04 11.69
CA ALA A 115 4.84 -15.42 10.39
C ALA A 115 5.66 -16.12 9.30
N TYR A 116 5.20 -16.07 8.04
CA TYR A 116 6.04 -16.41 6.90
C TYR A 116 7.10 -15.34 6.70
N ILE A 117 8.35 -15.65 7.02
CA ILE A 117 9.49 -14.73 6.89
C ILE A 117 10.02 -14.76 5.47
N ASN A 118 10.26 -13.59 4.88
CA ASN A 118 10.88 -13.42 3.59
C ASN A 118 12.30 -12.88 3.77
N LEU A 119 13.31 -13.65 3.37
CA LEU A 119 14.71 -13.23 3.39
C LEU A 119 15.02 -12.43 2.13
N ASP A 120 15.56 -11.23 2.31
CA ASP A 120 15.91 -10.33 1.23
C ASP A 120 17.32 -10.57 0.66
N ASP A 121 18.21 -11.14 1.47
CA ASP A 121 19.61 -11.41 1.10
C ASP A 121 20.12 -12.75 1.66
N LEU A 122 21.13 -13.32 1.02
CA LEU A 122 21.77 -14.58 1.43
C LEU A 122 22.34 -14.52 2.85
N THR A 123 22.86 -13.37 3.27
CA THR A 123 23.43 -13.18 4.62
C THR A 123 22.35 -13.26 5.71
N HIS A 124 21.09 -13.03 5.36
CA HIS A 124 19.98 -13.15 6.28
C HIS A 124 19.71 -14.59 6.75
N VAL A 125 20.25 -15.62 6.05
CA VAL A 125 20.13 -17.02 6.48
C VAL A 125 20.83 -17.21 7.83
N ASP A 126 22.09 -16.77 7.94
CA ASP A 126 22.84 -16.86 9.20
C ASP A 126 22.29 -15.92 10.26
N PHE A 127 21.87 -14.73 9.85
CA PHE A 127 21.26 -13.77 10.76
C PHE A 127 19.99 -14.35 11.42
N LEU A 128 19.04 -14.86 10.63
CA LEU A 128 17.82 -15.48 11.16
C LEU A 128 18.11 -16.67 12.06
N LYS A 129 19.03 -17.57 11.63
CA LYS A 129 19.47 -18.72 12.42
C LYS A 129 19.96 -18.30 13.81
N ASN A 130 20.77 -17.25 13.88
CA ASN A 130 21.40 -16.78 15.12
C ASN A 130 20.43 -16.02 16.03
N VAL A 131 19.46 -15.33 15.45
CA VAL A 131 18.50 -14.47 16.18
C VAL A 131 17.30 -15.26 16.71
N ALA A 132 16.76 -16.20 15.93
CA ALA A 132 15.49 -16.84 16.24
C ALA A 132 15.46 -18.34 15.91
N GLY A 133 16.28 -18.81 14.99
CA GLY A 133 16.22 -20.16 14.42
C GLY A 133 15.61 -20.16 13.02
N ILE A 134 15.59 -21.32 12.37
CA ILE A 134 15.05 -21.47 11.03
C ILE A 134 13.63 -22.07 11.11
N PRO A 135 12.59 -21.38 10.58
CA PRO A 135 11.24 -21.94 10.56
C PRO A 135 11.11 -23.04 9.51
N GLU A 136 10.09 -23.89 9.67
CA GLU A 136 9.80 -24.97 8.72
C GLU A 136 9.44 -24.45 7.32
N THR A 137 8.79 -23.29 7.24
CA THR A 137 8.41 -22.63 6.00
C THR A 137 9.09 -21.27 5.92
N ILE A 138 9.83 -21.03 4.85
CA ILE A 138 10.63 -19.80 4.66
C ILE A 138 10.50 -19.30 3.22
N CYS A 139 10.51 -17.99 3.02
CA CYS A 139 10.47 -17.34 1.72
C CYS A 139 11.80 -16.62 1.44
N CYS A 140 12.21 -16.56 0.18
CA CYS A 140 13.33 -15.74 -0.26
C CYS A 140 12.91 -14.81 -1.40
N ARG A 141 13.47 -13.61 -1.40
CA ARG A 141 13.21 -12.60 -2.42
C ARG A 141 14.19 -12.74 -3.57
N PHE A 142 13.65 -12.88 -4.75
CA PHE A 142 14.39 -12.94 -6.00
C PHE A 142 14.56 -11.56 -6.64
N ASN A 143 15.72 -11.30 -7.20
CA ASN A 143 16.02 -10.16 -8.07
C ASN A 143 16.54 -10.71 -9.42
N PRO A 144 15.80 -10.52 -10.52
CA PRO A 144 16.23 -10.99 -11.83
C PRO A 144 17.42 -10.21 -12.42
N GLY A 145 17.77 -9.06 -11.82
CA GLY A 145 18.76 -8.12 -12.40
C GLY A 145 18.24 -7.45 -13.68
N GLY A 146 19.10 -6.65 -14.31
CA GLY A 146 18.80 -6.00 -15.57
C GLY A 146 17.67 -4.97 -15.51
N THR A 147 16.89 -4.89 -16.60
CA THR A 147 15.74 -3.99 -16.74
C THR A 147 14.44 -4.75 -16.74
N PHE A 148 13.35 -4.08 -16.37
CA PHE A 148 11.99 -4.61 -16.45
C PHE A 148 11.13 -3.67 -17.30
N ASP A 149 10.66 -4.15 -18.44
CA ASP A 149 10.03 -3.32 -19.49
C ASP A 149 8.70 -2.67 -19.07
N LEU A 150 8.01 -3.24 -18.08
CA LEU A 150 6.78 -2.68 -17.51
C LEU A 150 7.04 -1.72 -16.33
N GLY A 151 8.29 -1.35 -16.08
CA GLY A 151 8.67 -0.33 -15.10
C GLY A 151 8.13 1.06 -15.50
N ASN A 152 7.82 1.90 -14.52
CA ASN A 152 7.25 3.23 -14.74
C ASN A 152 8.02 4.35 -14.00
N GLY A 153 9.24 4.06 -13.56
CA GLY A 153 10.11 5.02 -12.87
C GLY A 153 9.76 5.32 -11.41
N ILE A 154 8.73 4.66 -10.83
CA ILE A 154 8.44 4.75 -9.38
C ILE A 154 9.42 3.89 -8.58
N MET A 155 9.91 2.82 -9.19
CA MET A 155 10.99 1.97 -8.67
C MET A 155 12.13 1.94 -9.68
N ASP A 156 13.35 1.77 -9.18
CA ASP A 156 14.52 1.49 -10.01
C ASP A 156 14.36 0.15 -10.74
N ASN A 157 15.09 0.00 -11.83
CA ASN A 157 15.18 -1.29 -12.50
C ASN A 157 15.76 -2.35 -11.54
N PRO A 158 15.44 -3.65 -11.73
CA PRO A 158 15.96 -4.71 -10.85
C PRO A 158 17.47 -4.68 -10.68
N GLY A 159 18.25 -4.33 -11.72
CA GLY A 159 19.70 -4.25 -11.65
C GLY A 159 20.25 -3.13 -10.76
N ASP A 160 19.47 -2.07 -10.52
CA ASP A 160 19.82 -0.92 -9.68
C ASP A 160 19.10 -0.95 -8.32
N SER A 161 18.18 -1.88 -8.15
CA SER A 161 17.36 -2.03 -6.95
C SER A 161 18.15 -2.65 -5.80
N LYS A 162 17.95 -2.15 -4.58
CA LYS A 162 18.59 -2.67 -3.36
C LYS A 162 18.04 -4.01 -2.85
N TYR A 163 17.10 -4.63 -3.55
CA TYR A 163 16.32 -5.75 -3.04
C TYR A 163 16.65 -7.07 -3.70
N GLY A 164 16.68 -8.15 -2.90
CA GLY A 164 16.59 -9.51 -3.36
C GLY A 164 17.91 -10.14 -3.78
N MET A 165 17.86 -11.42 -4.06
CA MET A 165 18.97 -12.31 -4.40
C MET A 165 18.96 -12.70 -5.87
N SER A 166 20.14 -12.90 -6.48
CA SER A 166 20.27 -13.54 -7.78
C SER A 166 19.79 -15.00 -7.74
N GLU A 167 19.61 -15.64 -8.90
CA GLU A 167 19.24 -17.08 -8.95
C GLU A 167 20.27 -17.99 -8.31
N GLU A 168 21.58 -17.66 -8.43
CA GLU A 168 22.66 -18.37 -7.79
C GLU A 168 22.57 -18.26 -6.28
N GLN A 169 22.36 -17.06 -5.76
CA GLN A 169 22.19 -16.81 -4.33
C GLN A 169 20.92 -17.50 -3.78
N MET A 170 19.81 -17.49 -4.53
CA MET A 170 18.59 -18.22 -4.17
C MET A 170 18.85 -19.73 -4.08
N THR A 171 19.60 -20.29 -5.03
CA THR A 171 19.98 -21.72 -5.04
C THR A 171 20.83 -22.06 -3.79
N GLU A 172 21.81 -21.22 -3.45
CA GLU A 172 22.62 -21.38 -2.24
C GLU A 172 21.76 -21.23 -0.98
N ALA A 173 20.92 -20.18 -0.90
CA ALA A 173 20.05 -19.95 0.25
C ALA A 173 19.15 -21.16 0.53
N TYR A 174 18.49 -21.72 -0.51
CA TYR A 174 17.62 -22.87 -0.34
C TYR A 174 18.38 -24.11 0.11
N THR A 175 19.55 -24.37 -0.48
CA THR A 175 20.42 -25.48 -0.08
C THR A 175 20.82 -25.36 1.40
N ARG A 176 21.23 -24.17 1.84
CA ARG A 176 21.60 -23.92 3.24
C ARG A 176 20.41 -24.04 4.19
N LEU A 177 19.26 -23.46 3.81
CA LEU A 177 18.05 -23.51 4.62
C LEU A 177 17.51 -24.93 4.81
N MET A 178 17.57 -25.78 3.74
CA MET A 178 17.22 -27.20 3.85
C MET A 178 18.14 -27.95 4.81
N ALA A 179 19.46 -27.70 4.73
CA ALA A 179 20.43 -28.28 5.65
C ALA A 179 20.20 -27.85 7.10
N LEU A 180 19.57 -26.68 7.32
CA LEU A 180 19.20 -26.14 8.63
C LEU A 180 17.79 -26.55 9.09
N GLY A 181 17.06 -27.35 8.30
CA GLY A 181 15.78 -27.95 8.70
C GLY A 181 14.52 -27.33 8.08
N ALA A 182 14.63 -26.34 7.21
CA ALA A 182 13.50 -25.83 6.45
C ALA A 182 12.97 -26.91 5.47
N LYS A 183 11.64 -27.02 5.35
CA LYS A 183 10.99 -28.05 4.51
C LYS A 183 10.21 -27.44 3.33
N ASN A 184 9.63 -26.27 3.55
CA ASN A 184 8.76 -25.61 2.59
C ASN A 184 9.33 -24.25 2.21
N PHE A 185 9.25 -23.90 0.94
CA PHE A 185 9.86 -22.68 0.41
C PHE A 185 8.84 -21.81 -0.31
N GLY A 186 8.97 -20.52 -0.12
CA GLY A 186 8.27 -19.49 -0.89
C GLY A 186 9.24 -18.71 -1.77
N ILE A 187 8.77 -18.26 -2.92
CA ILE A 187 9.48 -17.35 -3.82
C ILE A 187 8.74 -16.02 -3.87
N HIS A 188 9.47 -14.92 -3.80
CA HIS A 188 8.94 -13.56 -3.88
C HIS A 188 9.76 -12.72 -4.86
N ALA A 189 9.12 -11.81 -5.58
CA ALA A 189 9.76 -10.68 -6.26
C ALA A 189 8.80 -9.50 -6.35
N PHE A 190 9.36 -8.30 -6.38
CA PHE A 190 8.61 -7.05 -6.58
C PHE A 190 9.38 -6.17 -7.55
N LEU A 191 8.89 -6.05 -8.81
CA LEU A 191 9.64 -5.46 -9.91
C LEU A 191 9.13 -4.10 -10.35
N ALA A 192 7.89 -3.73 -10.02
CA ALA A 192 7.30 -2.45 -10.36
C ALA A 192 6.22 -2.03 -9.37
N SER A 193 5.90 -0.74 -9.33
CA SER A 193 4.85 -0.17 -8.48
C SER A 193 3.92 0.71 -9.30
N ASN A 194 2.62 0.61 -9.04
CA ASN A 194 1.57 1.35 -9.74
C ASN A 194 1.57 1.16 -11.27
N THR A 195 1.67 -0.07 -11.71
CA THR A 195 1.54 -0.40 -13.14
C THR A 195 0.06 -0.38 -13.55
N VAL A 196 -0.25 0.44 -14.56
CA VAL A 196 -1.62 0.58 -15.10
C VAL A 196 -1.73 -0.23 -16.39
N THR A 197 -1.47 -1.54 -16.27
CA THR A 197 -1.61 -2.54 -17.32
C THR A 197 -2.02 -3.87 -16.73
N ASP A 198 -2.81 -4.65 -17.46
CA ASP A 198 -3.23 -5.99 -17.05
C ASP A 198 -2.11 -7.05 -17.22
N ASP A 199 -0.98 -6.70 -17.87
CA ASP A 199 0.10 -7.63 -18.21
C ASP A 199 1.12 -7.82 -17.08
N TYR A 200 1.20 -6.92 -16.09
CA TYR A 200 2.25 -6.95 -15.06
C TYR A 200 2.33 -8.26 -14.29
N TYR A 201 1.21 -8.73 -13.72
CA TYR A 201 1.21 -9.99 -12.97
C TYR A 201 1.43 -11.21 -13.85
N PRO A 202 0.84 -11.34 -15.04
CA PRO A 202 1.18 -12.44 -15.96
C PRO A 202 2.66 -12.50 -16.33
N GLU A 203 3.31 -11.35 -16.57
CA GLU A 203 4.75 -11.27 -16.85
C GLU A 203 5.58 -11.69 -15.63
N LEU A 204 5.30 -11.13 -14.46
CA LEU A 204 5.96 -11.49 -13.21
C LEU A 204 5.75 -12.95 -12.86
N ALA A 205 4.55 -13.48 -13.06
CA ALA A 205 4.24 -14.89 -12.86
C ALA A 205 5.07 -15.79 -13.77
N GLY A 206 5.20 -15.44 -15.05
CA GLY A 206 6.07 -16.16 -15.98
C GLY A 206 7.52 -16.24 -15.49
N ILE A 207 8.08 -15.14 -15.02
CA ILE A 207 9.44 -15.08 -14.46
C ILE A 207 9.56 -16.01 -13.24
N LEU A 208 8.65 -15.85 -12.26
CA LEU A 208 8.74 -16.58 -10.99
C LEU A 208 8.41 -18.07 -11.12
N PHE A 209 7.48 -18.45 -12.00
CA PHE A 209 7.12 -19.85 -12.22
C PHE A 209 8.28 -20.61 -12.87
N ASN A 210 8.93 -20.02 -13.87
CA ASN A 210 10.12 -20.61 -14.47
C ASN A 210 11.27 -20.72 -13.46
N LEU A 211 11.47 -19.70 -12.61
CA LEU A 211 12.44 -19.76 -11.52
C LEU A 211 12.13 -20.90 -10.54
N ALA A 212 10.85 -21.05 -10.15
CA ALA A 212 10.41 -22.11 -9.24
C ALA A 212 10.76 -23.50 -9.76
N VAL A 213 10.50 -23.77 -11.05
CA VAL A 213 10.84 -25.03 -11.70
C VAL A 213 12.35 -25.26 -11.66
N ARG A 214 13.17 -24.25 -12.02
CA ARG A 214 14.63 -24.38 -12.01
C ARG A 214 15.19 -24.60 -10.59
N LEU A 215 14.70 -23.87 -9.59
CA LEU A 215 15.11 -24.03 -8.20
C LEU A 215 14.76 -25.43 -7.67
N HIS A 216 13.54 -25.90 -7.93
CA HIS A 216 13.10 -27.25 -7.59
C HIS A 216 14.02 -28.30 -8.21
N GLN A 217 14.32 -28.19 -9.50
CA GLN A 217 15.20 -29.14 -10.23
C GLN A 217 16.64 -29.13 -9.71
N LYS A 218 17.17 -27.93 -9.36
CA LYS A 218 18.56 -27.79 -8.88
C LYS A 218 18.74 -28.25 -7.44
N THR A 219 17.77 -27.99 -6.57
CA THR A 219 17.92 -28.15 -5.12
C THR A 219 17.06 -29.26 -4.52
N GLY A 220 15.99 -29.67 -5.18
CA GLY A 220 14.96 -30.52 -4.60
C GLY A 220 14.02 -29.80 -3.62
N ALA A 221 14.13 -28.49 -3.50
CA ALA A 221 13.29 -27.70 -2.57
C ALA A 221 11.81 -27.82 -2.90
N HIS A 222 10.98 -28.06 -1.88
CA HIS A 222 9.53 -28.08 -2.02
C HIS A 222 8.99 -26.64 -2.03
N ILE A 223 8.64 -26.15 -3.22
CA ILE A 223 8.04 -24.82 -3.39
C ILE A 223 6.56 -24.90 -3.01
N LYS A 224 6.21 -24.29 -1.88
CA LYS A 224 4.84 -24.30 -1.33
C LYS A 224 3.99 -23.16 -1.87
N PHE A 225 4.61 -21.98 -2.09
CA PHE A 225 3.90 -20.83 -2.59
C PHE A 225 4.80 -19.89 -3.40
N ILE A 226 4.18 -19.10 -4.27
CA ILE A 226 4.83 -18.02 -5.02
C ILE A 226 4.06 -16.73 -4.79
N ARG A 227 4.80 -15.67 -4.43
CA ARG A 227 4.26 -14.35 -4.10
C ARG A 227 4.49 -13.41 -5.27
N LEU A 228 3.41 -12.92 -5.85
CA LEU A 228 3.43 -11.92 -6.92
C LEU A 228 3.55 -10.49 -6.39
N SER A 229 3.64 -10.35 -5.04
CA SER A 229 3.81 -9.05 -4.38
C SER A 229 2.63 -8.09 -4.63
N GLY A 230 2.90 -6.78 -4.60
CA GLY A 230 1.99 -5.72 -5.03
C GLY A 230 2.28 -5.29 -6.47
N GLY A 231 2.16 -4.00 -6.73
CA GLY A 231 2.53 -3.42 -8.02
C GLY A 231 1.36 -3.10 -8.94
N VAL A 232 0.25 -3.85 -8.86
CA VAL A 232 -0.99 -3.51 -9.59
C VAL A 232 -1.43 -2.12 -9.20
N GLY A 233 -1.53 -1.25 -10.20
CA GLY A 233 -1.82 0.17 -10.04
C GLY A 233 -3.29 0.49 -10.08
N VAL A 234 -3.57 1.77 -9.88
CA VAL A 234 -4.90 2.37 -10.03
C VAL A 234 -4.84 3.52 -11.03
N ALA A 235 -5.93 3.73 -11.72
CA ALA A 235 -6.08 4.87 -12.62
C ALA A 235 -6.28 6.14 -11.79
N TYR A 236 -5.22 6.91 -11.56
CA TYR A 236 -5.32 8.20 -10.86
C TYR A 236 -5.91 9.29 -11.74
N LYS A 237 -5.58 9.29 -13.03
CA LYS A 237 -6.06 10.27 -13.99
C LYS A 237 -7.36 9.80 -14.65
N PRO A 238 -8.29 10.72 -14.95
CA PRO A 238 -9.57 10.36 -15.59
C PRO A 238 -9.42 9.66 -16.96
N GLU A 239 -8.36 9.97 -17.71
CA GLU A 239 -8.07 9.38 -19.01
C GLU A 239 -7.44 7.98 -18.94
N GLN A 240 -6.97 7.54 -17.78
CA GLN A 240 -6.38 6.22 -17.62
C GLN A 240 -7.46 5.13 -17.55
N ARG A 241 -7.16 3.97 -18.14
CA ARG A 241 -7.98 2.77 -17.96
C ARG A 241 -7.63 2.13 -16.62
N SER A 242 -8.63 1.75 -15.85
CA SER A 242 -8.44 0.93 -14.65
C SER A 242 -8.00 -0.49 -15.03
N ASN A 243 -7.15 -1.09 -14.23
CA ASN A 243 -6.78 -2.50 -14.37
C ASN A 243 -8.01 -3.40 -14.18
N ASP A 244 -8.09 -4.45 -14.98
CA ASP A 244 -9.10 -5.51 -14.84
C ASP A 244 -8.49 -6.69 -14.07
N ILE A 245 -8.79 -6.76 -12.76
CA ILE A 245 -8.22 -7.80 -11.89
C ILE A 245 -8.69 -9.21 -12.28
N LEU A 246 -9.86 -9.36 -12.93
CA LEU A 246 -10.31 -10.66 -13.43
C LEU A 246 -9.47 -11.10 -14.64
N ALA A 247 -9.17 -10.17 -15.55
CA ALA A 247 -8.28 -10.42 -16.69
C ALA A 247 -6.86 -10.74 -16.21
N ILE A 248 -6.37 -10.00 -15.21
CA ILE A 248 -5.07 -10.25 -14.56
C ILE A 248 -5.04 -11.67 -13.97
N GLY A 249 -6.06 -12.05 -13.18
CA GLY A 249 -6.15 -13.39 -12.57
C GLY A 249 -6.17 -14.50 -13.61
N GLU A 250 -6.88 -14.32 -14.71
CA GLU A 250 -6.90 -15.28 -15.82
C GLU A 250 -5.54 -15.34 -16.56
N GLY A 251 -4.86 -14.21 -16.73
CA GLY A 251 -3.50 -14.16 -17.29
C GLY A 251 -2.50 -14.96 -16.45
N VAL A 252 -2.53 -14.80 -15.13
CA VAL A 252 -1.71 -15.57 -14.18
C VAL A 252 -2.06 -17.05 -14.23
N ARG A 253 -3.36 -17.40 -14.29
CA ARG A 253 -3.82 -18.78 -14.43
C ARG A 253 -3.24 -19.47 -15.67
N LYS A 254 -3.27 -18.80 -16.81
CA LYS A 254 -2.69 -19.36 -18.06
C LYS A 254 -1.21 -19.68 -17.89
N LYS A 255 -0.44 -18.77 -17.27
CA LYS A 255 0.99 -19.01 -16.97
C LYS A 255 1.18 -20.17 -15.99
N PHE A 256 0.32 -20.30 -15.01
CA PHE A 256 0.34 -21.40 -14.05
C PHE A 256 0.10 -22.75 -14.74
N GLU A 257 -0.92 -22.85 -15.58
CA GLU A 257 -1.26 -24.04 -16.34
C GLU A 257 -0.20 -24.39 -17.40
N GLU A 258 0.46 -23.38 -17.98
CA GLU A 258 1.52 -23.55 -18.97
C GLU A 258 2.84 -24.03 -18.37
N ILE A 259 3.22 -23.55 -17.16
CA ILE A 259 4.56 -23.73 -16.61
C ILE A 259 4.57 -24.69 -15.42
N LEU A 260 3.75 -24.44 -14.39
CA LEU A 260 3.81 -25.20 -13.14
C LEU A 260 3.11 -26.56 -13.22
N VAL A 261 1.97 -26.63 -13.87
CA VAL A 261 1.22 -27.89 -13.98
C VAL A 261 2.03 -28.99 -14.71
N PRO A 262 2.66 -28.72 -15.88
CA PRO A 262 3.48 -29.72 -16.56
C PRO A 262 4.74 -30.11 -15.76
N ALA A 263 5.23 -29.21 -14.88
CA ALA A 263 6.36 -29.49 -14.01
C ALA A 263 6.00 -30.29 -12.74
N GLY A 264 4.72 -30.71 -12.60
CA GLY A 264 4.24 -31.41 -11.40
C GLY A 264 4.05 -30.53 -10.17
N MET A 265 4.01 -29.20 -10.34
CA MET A 265 3.91 -28.20 -9.28
C MET A 265 2.51 -27.53 -9.24
N GLY A 266 1.48 -28.25 -9.63
CA GLY A 266 0.11 -27.75 -9.71
C GLY A 266 -0.57 -27.49 -8.34
N ASP A 267 0.08 -27.81 -7.25
CA ASP A 267 -0.37 -27.58 -5.87
C ASP A 267 0.21 -26.30 -5.24
N VAL A 268 1.11 -25.59 -5.94
CA VAL A 268 1.74 -24.34 -5.48
C VAL A 268 0.68 -23.27 -5.27
N ALA A 269 0.65 -22.68 -4.08
CA ALA A 269 -0.23 -21.57 -3.76
C ALA A 269 0.27 -20.26 -4.38
N ILE A 270 -0.64 -19.41 -4.80
CA ILE A 270 -0.34 -18.06 -5.30
C ILE A 270 -0.75 -17.03 -4.24
N PHE A 271 0.17 -16.16 -3.88
CA PHE A 271 -0.08 -15.06 -2.95
C PHE A 271 0.15 -13.71 -3.62
N THR A 272 -0.63 -12.72 -3.22
CA THR A 272 -0.49 -11.32 -3.64
C THR A 272 -0.36 -10.42 -2.43
N GLU A 273 0.20 -9.22 -2.61
CA GLU A 273 0.49 -8.25 -1.52
C GLU A 273 0.09 -6.85 -1.95
N MET A 274 -1.14 -6.71 -2.43
CA MET A 274 -1.62 -5.44 -2.94
C MET A 274 -1.99 -4.49 -1.80
N GLY A 275 -1.37 -3.31 -1.76
CA GLY A 275 -1.78 -2.23 -0.88
C GLY A 275 -2.61 -1.20 -1.64
N ARG A 276 -1.99 -0.61 -2.67
CA ARG A 276 -2.59 0.46 -3.47
C ARG A 276 -3.89 0.04 -4.13
N PHE A 277 -3.88 -1.07 -4.86
CA PHE A 277 -5.06 -1.58 -5.56
C PHE A 277 -6.21 -1.87 -4.60
N MET A 278 -5.89 -2.33 -3.39
CA MET A 278 -6.90 -2.69 -2.39
C MET A 278 -7.68 -1.49 -1.87
N LEU A 279 -7.00 -0.38 -1.58
CA LEU A 279 -7.59 0.72 -0.81
C LEU A 279 -7.58 2.09 -1.50
N ALA A 280 -6.65 2.39 -2.42
CA ALA A 280 -6.50 3.76 -2.92
C ALA A 280 -7.80 4.36 -3.48
N PRO A 281 -8.59 3.66 -4.33
CA PRO A 281 -9.83 4.22 -4.88
C PRO A 281 -10.95 4.39 -3.85
N TYR A 282 -10.83 3.73 -2.71
CA TYR A 282 -11.83 3.69 -1.64
C TYR A 282 -11.47 4.59 -0.46
N GLY A 283 -10.66 5.61 -0.73
CA GLY A 283 -10.34 6.65 0.25
C GLY A 283 -10.07 7.98 -0.43
N CYS A 284 -10.40 9.04 0.28
CA CYS A 284 -10.17 10.42 -0.13
C CYS A 284 -9.60 11.25 1.00
N LEU A 285 -8.99 12.39 0.66
CA LEU A 285 -8.70 13.47 1.59
C LEU A 285 -9.74 14.57 1.38
N VAL A 286 -10.47 14.91 2.44
CA VAL A 286 -11.44 16.01 2.47
C VAL A 286 -10.77 17.21 3.14
N ALA A 287 -10.82 18.35 2.48
CA ALA A 287 -10.21 19.59 2.94
C ALA A 287 -11.12 20.80 2.63
N THR A 288 -10.88 21.91 3.26
CA THR A 288 -11.60 23.17 3.03
C THR A 288 -10.67 24.20 2.40
N ALA A 289 -11.15 24.94 1.39
CA ALA A 289 -10.49 26.09 0.83
C ALA A 289 -10.52 27.24 1.83
N ILE A 290 -9.34 27.70 2.30
CA ILE A 290 -9.25 28.70 3.37
C ILE A 290 -8.62 30.02 2.91
N HIS A 291 -7.85 30.01 1.83
CA HIS A 291 -7.21 31.19 1.26
C HIS A 291 -7.15 31.15 -0.24
N GLU A 292 -7.11 32.33 -0.87
CA GLU A 292 -6.79 32.53 -2.26
C GLU A 292 -5.64 33.55 -2.39
N LYS A 293 -4.85 33.39 -3.44
CA LYS A 293 -3.76 34.33 -3.79
C LYS A 293 -3.75 34.59 -5.29
N HIS A 294 -3.66 35.85 -5.65
CA HIS A 294 -3.66 36.35 -7.01
C HIS A 294 -2.34 37.09 -7.27
N ILE A 295 -1.35 36.38 -7.84
CA ILE A 295 -0.05 36.97 -8.18
C ILE A 295 0.29 36.67 -9.65
N TYR A 296 1.33 35.92 -9.94
CA TYR A 296 1.65 35.46 -11.31
C TYR A 296 0.80 34.24 -11.73
N LYS A 297 0.17 33.60 -10.75
CA LYS A 297 -0.76 32.48 -10.87
C LYS A 297 -1.88 32.65 -9.88
N GLU A 298 -2.93 31.89 -10.10
CA GLU A 298 -4.05 31.78 -9.17
C GLU A 298 -3.83 30.59 -8.23
N TYR A 299 -3.85 30.83 -6.94
CA TYR A 299 -3.65 29.80 -5.91
C TYR A 299 -4.86 29.69 -5.02
N ILE A 300 -5.23 28.43 -4.71
CA ILE A 300 -6.19 28.10 -3.67
C ILE A 300 -5.45 27.37 -2.55
N GLY A 301 -5.44 27.96 -1.35
CA GLY A 301 -4.86 27.38 -0.15
C GLY A 301 -5.88 26.56 0.61
N LEU A 302 -5.52 25.29 0.92
CA LEU A 302 -6.33 24.38 1.72
C LEU A 302 -5.87 24.39 3.17
N ASP A 303 -6.74 23.98 4.09
CA ASP A 303 -6.38 23.63 5.47
C ASP A 303 -5.57 22.31 5.55
N ALA A 304 -5.55 21.54 4.48
CA ALA A 304 -4.65 20.40 4.28
C ALA A 304 -3.28 20.83 3.72
N CYS A 305 -2.28 19.98 3.86
CA CYS A 305 -0.93 20.19 3.32
C CYS A 305 -0.27 18.84 2.95
N ALA A 306 0.95 18.87 2.43
CA ALA A 306 1.70 17.66 2.07
C ALA A 306 1.92 16.71 3.27
N ALA A 307 1.85 17.19 4.53
CA ALA A 307 1.84 16.33 5.71
C ALA A 307 0.61 15.40 5.77
N ASN A 308 -0.49 15.76 5.11
CA ASN A 308 -1.68 14.92 4.99
C ASN A 308 -1.62 14.03 3.74
N LEU A 309 -1.04 14.52 2.64
CA LEU A 309 -0.87 13.76 1.39
C LEU A 309 0.46 14.14 0.71
N MET A 310 1.52 13.41 1.04
CA MET A 310 2.88 13.69 0.59
C MET A 310 3.11 13.42 -0.92
N ARG A 311 2.37 12.50 -1.51
CA ARG A 311 2.66 11.96 -2.84
C ARG A 311 2.74 13.00 -3.98
N PRO A 312 1.86 14.01 -4.08
CA PRO A 312 2.02 15.07 -5.08
C PRO A 312 3.34 15.83 -4.93
N ALA A 313 3.70 16.21 -3.70
CA ALA A 313 4.93 16.95 -3.41
C ALA A 313 6.20 16.13 -3.68
N MET A 314 6.20 14.84 -3.31
CA MET A 314 7.37 13.97 -3.36
C MET A 314 7.61 13.36 -4.75
N TYR A 315 6.52 12.95 -5.43
CA TYR A 315 6.60 12.19 -6.68
C TYR A 315 5.97 12.90 -7.88
N GLY A 316 5.42 14.11 -7.71
CA GLY A 316 4.59 14.74 -8.74
C GLY A 316 3.32 13.92 -9.06
N SER A 317 2.86 13.09 -8.13
CA SER A 317 1.73 12.20 -8.36
C SER A 317 0.45 12.99 -8.57
N TYR A 318 -0.30 12.61 -9.61
CA TYR A 318 -1.63 13.16 -9.85
C TYR A 318 -2.64 12.55 -8.88
N HIS A 319 -3.49 13.42 -8.31
CA HIS A 319 -4.75 13.06 -7.69
C HIS A 319 -5.85 13.90 -8.32
N HIS A 320 -6.99 13.27 -8.63
CA HIS A 320 -8.14 14.01 -9.11
C HIS A 320 -8.74 14.83 -7.99
N ILE A 321 -9.24 16.02 -8.31
CA ILE A 321 -9.85 16.95 -7.36
C ILE A 321 -11.26 17.26 -7.82
N THR A 322 -12.22 17.10 -6.92
CA THR A 322 -13.61 17.55 -7.09
C THR A 322 -13.89 18.66 -6.07
N VAL A 323 -14.48 19.74 -6.54
CA VAL A 323 -15.07 20.77 -5.68
C VAL A 323 -16.51 20.36 -5.42
N MET A 324 -16.81 19.97 -4.19
CA MET A 324 -18.10 19.38 -3.85
C MET A 324 -19.24 20.39 -4.02
N GLY A 325 -20.34 19.92 -4.62
CA GLY A 325 -21.47 20.77 -5.01
C GLY A 325 -21.27 21.57 -6.30
N LYS A 326 -20.07 21.46 -6.92
CA LYS A 326 -19.74 22.13 -8.20
C LYS A 326 -19.31 21.11 -9.27
N GLU A 327 -19.70 19.85 -9.15
CA GLU A 327 -19.28 18.73 -10.01
C GLU A 327 -19.68 18.95 -11.49
N ASN A 328 -20.77 19.68 -11.72
CA ASN A 328 -21.29 19.99 -13.05
C ASN A 328 -20.95 21.41 -13.53
N ALA A 329 -20.20 22.19 -12.74
CA ALA A 329 -19.81 23.53 -13.13
C ALA A 329 -18.65 23.50 -14.15
N PRO A 330 -18.51 24.55 -15.01
CA PRO A 330 -17.41 24.63 -15.95
C PRO A 330 -16.06 24.61 -15.24
N CYS A 331 -15.12 23.78 -15.72
CA CYS A 331 -13.71 23.81 -15.27
C CYS A 331 -12.93 24.85 -16.10
N ASP A 332 -13.20 26.12 -15.87
CA ASP A 332 -12.67 27.25 -16.65
C ASP A 332 -11.67 28.12 -15.89
N HIS A 333 -11.37 27.76 -14.64
CA HIS A 333 -10.37 28.42 -13.81
C HIS A 333 -9.10 27.54 -13.68
N LYS A 334 -7.94 28.17 -13.86
CA LYS A 334 -6.64 27.48 -13.73
C LYS A 334 -6.01 27.81 -12.40
N TYR A 335 -5.88 26.82 -11.53
CA TYR A 335 -5.34 26.96 -10.17
C TYR A 335 -4.11 26.09 -9.92
N ASP A 336 -3.20 26.57 -9.05
CA ASP A 336 -2.36 25.74 -8.20
C ASP A 336 -3.11 25.53 -6.87
N ILE A 337 -3.35 24.28 -6.48
CA ILE A 337 -3.96 23.92 -5.18
C ILE A 337 -2.84 23.62 -4.20
N VAL A 338 -2.77 24.38 -3.10
CA VAL A 338 -1.59 24.41 -2.24
C VAL A 338 -1.94 24.21 -0.75
N GLY A 339 -0.97 23.71 0.01
CA GLY A 339 -1.04 23.64 1.46
C GLY A 339 -0.31 24.79 2.17
N GLY A 340 -0.21 24.69 3.49
CA GLY A 340 0.36 25.74 4.35
C GLY A 340 1.75 25.43 4.91
N LEU A 341 2.55 24.55 4.26
CA LEU A 341 3.94 24.32 4.67
C LEU A 341 4.88 25.41 4.11
N CYS A 342 5.96 25.70 4.84
CA CYS A 342 7.08 26.50 4.35
C CYS A 342 7.94 25.67 3.37
N GLU A 343 7.30 24.98 2.43
CA GLU A 343 7.88 24.12 1.41
C GLU A 343 7.21 24.45 0.07
N ASN A 344 8.00 24.89 -0.92
CA ASN A 344 7.45 25.32 -2.21
C ASN A 344 6.72 24.19 -2.96
N ASN A 345 7.08 22.94 -2.71
CA ASN A 345 6.44 21.77 -3.32
C ASN A 345 5.16 21.31 -2.60
N ASP A 346 4.70 22.02 -1.57
CA ASP A 346 3.43 21.74 -0.89
C ASP A 346 2.24 22.10 -1.78
N LYS A 347 2.09 21.32 -2.85
CA LYS A 347 1.08 21.49 -3.89
C LYS A 347 0.39 20.16 -4.19
N PHE A 348 -0.93 20.17 -4.11
CA PHE A 348 -1.78 19.04 -4.50
C PHE A 348 -2.01 18.98 -6.01
N ALA A 349 -2.02 20.14 -6.66
CA ALA A 349 -2.15 20.28 -8.10
C ALA A 349 -1.46 21.55 -8.60
N ILE A 350 -0.98 21.50 -9.84
CA ILE A 350 -0.34 22.62 -10.54
C ILE A 350 -1.05 22.82 -11.88
N ASP A 351 -1.36 24.09 -12.22
CA ASP A 351 -2.05 24.47 -13.45
C ASP A 351 -3.31 23.64 -13.75
N ARG A 352 -4.06 23.30 -12.70
CA ARG A 352 -5.25 22.46 -12.78
C ARG A 352 -6.48 23.27 -13.19
N MET A 353 -7.15 22.82 -14.25
CA MET A 353 -8.46 23.37 -14.63
C MET A 353 -9.54 22.80 -13.71
N LEU A 354 -10.21 23.68 -12.96
CA LEU A 354 -11.25 23.37 -11.97
C LEU A 354 -12.42 24.36 -12.10
N PRO A 355 -13.59 24.04 -11.53
CA PRO A 355 -14.61 25.06 -11.32
C PRO A 355 -14.08 26.18 -10.43
N LYS A 356 -14.73 27.36 -10.49
CA LYS A 356 -14.44 28.45 -9.56
C LYS A 356 -14.52 27.94 -8.12
N ILE A 357 -13.45 28.15 -7.35
CA ILE A 357 -13.37 27.78 -5.93
C ILE A 357 -13.53 29.06 -5.10
N ASP A 358 -14.47 29.05 -4.19
CA ASP A 358 -14.69 30.13 -3.20
C ASP A 358 -14.17 29.67 -1.83
N ILE A 359 -13.81 30.62 -0.96
CA ILE A 359 -13.39 30.32 0.42
C ILE A 359 -14.55 29.65 1.14
N GLY A 360 -14.26 28.52 1.79
CA GLY A 360 -15.26 27.67 2.45
C GLY A 360 -15.73 26.47 1.61
N ASP A 361 -15.37 26.42 0.33
CA ASP A 361 -15.68 25.25 -0.49
C ASP A 361 -14.98 24.00 0.03
N ILE A 362 -15.68 22.87 -0.03
CA ILE A 362 -15.15 21.56 0.33
C ILE A 362 -14.47 20.97 -0.88
N VAL A 363 -13.21 20.61 -0.72
CA VAL A 363 -12.35 20.00 -1.75
C VAL A 363 -12.14 18.53 -1.43
N TYR A 364 -12.54 17.67 -2.34
CA TYR A 364 -12.40 16.22 -2.28
C TYR A 364 -11.22 15.78 -3.16
N ILE A 365 -10.16 15.26 -2.55
CA ILE A 365 -8.98 14.74 -3.26
C ILE A 365 -9.08 13.22 -3.32
N HIS A 366 -9.22 12.70 -4.53
CA HIS A 366 -9.51 11.29 -4.79
C HIS A 366 -8.30 10.36 -4.58
N ASP A 367 -8.58 9.06 -4.46
CA ASP A 367 -7.61 7.95 -4.51
C ASP A 367 -6.50 8.04 -3.45
N THR A 368 -6.83 8.52 -2.26
CA THR A 368 -5.87 8.65 -1.16
C THR A 368 -5.95 7.52 -0.13
N GLY A 369 -6.78 6.50 -0.37
CA GLY A 369 -7.01 5.40 0.57
C GLY A 369 -5.78 4.51 0.85
N ALA A 370 -4.75 4.60 0.02
CA ALA A 370 -3.47 3.94 0.24
C ALA A 370 -2.31 4.92 0.01
N HIS A 371 -1.27 4.85 0.86
CA HIS A 371 -0.11 5.75 0.81
C HIS A 371 -0.50 7.25 0.92
N GLY A 372 -1.66 7.53 1.52
CA GLY A 372 -2.12 8.86 1.91
C GLY A 372 -1.72 9.14 3.35
N SER A 373 -2.64 8.95 4.30
CA SER A 373 -2.40 9.11 5.73
C SER A 373 -1.17 8.35 6.25
N ALA A 374 -0.90 7.15 5.71
CA ALA A 374 0.25 6.32 6.09
C ALA A 374 1.61 7.02 5.92
N MET A 375 1.75 7.89 4.91
CA MET A 375 2.98 8.63 4.63
C MET A 375 3.04 10.01 5.31
N GLY A 376 2.13 10.28 6.24
CA GLY A 376 2.07 11.55 6.95
C GLY A 376 3.30 11.81 7.83
N TYR A 377 3.62 13.08 8.04
CA TYR A 377 4.74 13.58 8.84
C TYR A 377 4.38 14.88 9.55
N ASN A 378 5.29 15.45 10.34
CA ASN A 378 5.03 16.62 11.17
C ASN A 378 5.93 17.83 10.83
N TYR A 379 6.28 18.01 9.57
CA TYR A 379 7.06 19.19 9.15
C TYR A 379 6.31 20.50 9.47
N ASN A 380 7.03 21.56 9.84
CA ASN A 380 6.49 22.84 10.37
C ASN A 380 5.58 22.69 11.60
N GLY A 381 5.68 21.57 12.34
CA GLY A 381 4.80 21.30 13.47
C GLY A 381 3.34 21.03 13.06
N LYS A 382 3.07 20.76 11.78
CA LYS A 382 1.73 20.35 11.33
C LYS A 382 1.37 19.00 11.91
N LEU A 383 0.17 18.90 12.43
CA LEU A 383 -0.36 17.71 13.06
C LEU A 383 -1.03 16.80 12.03
N ARG A 384 -1.00 15.50 12.26
CA ARG A 384 -1.66 14.54 11.40
C ARG A 384 -3.17 14.61 11.55
N SER A 385 -3.87 14.52 10.43
CA SER A 385 -5.33 14.62 10.37
C SER A 385 -6.03 13.36 10.90
N ALA A 386 -7.32 13.50 11.15
CA ALA A 386 -8.21 12.39 11.51
C ALA A 386 -8.41 11.40 10.34
N GLU A 387 -8.86 10.19 10.69
CA GLU A 387 -9.32 9.18 9.75
C GLU A 387 -10.74 8.75 10.12
N VAL A 388 -11.62 8.74 9.13
CA VAL A 388 -13.06 8.44 9.27
C VAL A 388 -13.41 7.26 8.36
N LEU A 389 -14.27 6.38 8.80
CA LEU A 389 -14.82 5.26 8.04
C LEU A 389 -16.30 5.53 7.73
N LEU A 390 -16.66 5.58 6.47
CA LEU A 390 -18.03 5.48 6.00
C LEU A 390 -18.41 4.00 5.98
N LYS A 391 -19.35 3.62 6.83
CA LYS A 391 -19.79 2.24 7.00
C LYS A 391 -20.77 1.81 5.91
N GLU A 392 -20.94 0.50 5.73
CA GLU A 392 -21.88 -0.05 4.76
C GLU A 392 -23.33 0.41 4.98
N ASP A 393 -23.72 0.73 6.22
CA ASP A 393 -25.04 1.23 6.58
C ASP A 393 -25.23 2.75 6.35
N GLY A 394 -24.19 3.41 5.82
CA GLY A 394 -24.18 4.85 5.56
C GLY A 394 -23.81 5.72 6.77
N SER A 395 -23.69 5.16 7.95
CA SER A 395 -23.17 5.89 9.12
C SER A 395 -21.65 6.09 8.99
N PHE A 396 -21.10 7.03 9.73
CA PHE A 396 -19.65 7.24 9.77
C PHE A 396 -19.08 7.03 11.17
N LYS A 397 -17.80 6.69 11.23
CA LYS A 397 -17.08 6.43 12.48
C LYS A 397 -15.70 7.04 12.44
N LEU A 398 -15.34 7.79 13.48
CA LEU A 398 -13.96 8.22 13.71
C LEU A 398 -13.12 6.98 14.07
N ILE A 399 -12.18 6.60 13.18
CA ILE A 399 -11.31 5.44 13.35
C ILE A 399 -9.87 5.80 13.75
N ARG A 400 -9.52 7.09 13.65
CA ARG A 400 -8.34 7.71 14.21
C ARG A 400 -8.64 9.18 14.45
N ARG A 401 -8.45 9.68 15.67
CA ARG A 401 -8.54 11.11 15.94
C ARG A 401 -7.37 11.86 15.29
N ALA A 402 -7.54 13.13 15.02
CA ALA A 402 -6.43 14.01 14.70
C ALA A 402 -5.41 14.07 15.85
N GLU A 403 -4.15 14.33 15.52
CA GLU A 403 -3.14 14.64 16.52
C GLU A 403 -3.44 15.98 17.19
N THR A 404 -3.01 16.09 18.42
CA THR A 404 -2.98 17.34 19.20
C THR A 404 -1.53 17.77 19.45
N PRO A 405 -1.26 19.01 19.86
CA PRO A 405 0.08 19.41 20.27
C PRO A 405 0.68 18.48 21.34
N LYS A 406 -0.16 17.89 22.21
CA LYS A 406 0.29 16.94 23.22
C LYS A 406 0.87 15.66 22.60
N ASP A 407 0.32 15.17 21.49
CA ASP A 407 0.87 14.02 20.76
C ASP A 407 2.22 14.37 20.11
N TYR A 408 2.32 15.56 19.52
CA TYR A 408 3.55 16.04 18.91
C TYR A 408 4.67 16.20 19.93
N PHE A 409 4.37 16.69 21.14
CA PHE A 409 5.32 16.90 22.20
C PHE A 409 5.54 15.69 23.12
N ALA A 410 4.87 14.56 22.87
CA ALA A 410 4.89 13.38 23.76
C ALA A 410 6.29 12.83 24.06
N THR A 411 7.25 13.02 23.14
CA THR A 411 8.63 12.53 23.26
C THR A 411 9.63 13.64 23.62
N PHE A 412 9.18 14.89 23.78
CA PHE A 412 10.07 16.01 24.09
C PHE A 412 10.29 16.09 25.60
N ASP A 413 11.54 16.35 25.99
CA ASP A 413 11.87 16.62 27.37
C ASP A 413 11.69 18.12 27.68
N PHE A 414 10.71 18.45 28.51
CA PHE A 414 10.44 19.79 29.03
C PHE A 414 10.89 19.92 30.48
N SER A 415 11.79 19.02 30.97
CA SER A 415 12.26 19.09 32.35
C SER A 415 12.92 20.44 32.68
N ASP A 416 12.68 20.91 33.87
CA ASP A 416 13.36 21.96 34.64
C ASP A 416 13.09 23.42 34.29
N LYS A 417 12.73 23.85 33.09
CA LYS A 417 12.55 25.29 32.78
C LYS A 417 11.29 25.66 32.00
N TYR A 418 10.69 24.71 31.32
CA TYR A 418 9.56 24.99 30.46
C TYR A 418 8.46 23.96 30.71
N SER A 419 7.27 24.43 31.00
CA SER A 419 6.07 23.60 31.02
C SER A 419 5.19 23.99 29.83
N PHE A 420 4.74 23.00 29.08
CA PHE A 420 3.67 23.20 28.10
C PHE A 420 2.37 23.41 28.87
N SER A 421 1.94 24.68 28.98
CA SER A 421 0.63 25.01 29.52
C SER A 421 -0.46 24.57 28.54
N LYS A 422 -1.45 23.86 29.05
CA LYS A 422 -2.58 23.33 28.32
C LYS A 422 -3.41 24.42 27.66
#